data_3bb53e32e8eb1559f6a55ccfff574b8e
#
_entry.id   3bb53e32e8eb1559f6a55ccfff574b8e
#
_cell.length_a   1.000
_cell.length_b   1.000
_cell.length_c   1.000
_cell.angle_alpha   90.00
_cell.angle_beta   90.00
_cell.angle_gamma   90.00
#
_symmetry.space_group_name_H-M   'P 1'
#
loop_
_entity.id
_entity.type
_entity.pdbx_description
1 polymer ?
#
loop_
_entity_poly.entity_id
_entity_poly.type
_entity_poly.pdbx_seq_one_letter_code
_entity_poly.pdbx_strand_id
1 'polypeptide(L)'
;MLLMIPGPTEIDERVIRAMARQMIDHRSEEFRTLMKSIVENAKKIFETKSDVFVLTASGTGGVEAAASNLTMPGDRVLVPMCGLFGERMADAFEAYGGHVIRAKLENGQGPNPEAVKKLLDEHGHVDIVAFPYNETSTGIISQNVKEIARICHERGALVVVDAVTALGGVRVAVDEAGIDFCVSGPQKCLAAPPGVALVSVGERAWEKIERKKTRPPYFDMVKYKHFLERWETPFTPAVTLFWALDEALKIILEYGYEKWLRRHAAGAAGLYAGLRTYELEFYAAKGFESPIVSAMHIPPGMTDVAIREAMKKQYGILISGGLAHYKGKMFRIANIGLISREKIVNTIFALGKVLNSLGKSVDVETAVERAEKEFDRNFPA
;
A
#
# COMPACT_ATOMS: atom_id res chain seq x y z
N MET A 1 1.04 -2.62 -23.18
CA MET A 1 1.15 -1.32 -22.48
C MET A 1 1.72 -1.58 -21.11
N LEU A 2 2.80 -0.92 -20.72
CA LEU A 2 3.49 -1.12 -19.45
C LEU A 2 2.87 -0.23 -18.36
N LEU A 3 2.48 -0.81 -17.22
CA LEU A 3 1.85 -0.08 -16.11
C LEU A 3 2.91 0.32 -15.05
N MET A 4 3.38 1.55 -15.11
CA MET A 4 4.24 2.16 -14.09
C MET A 4 3.45 3.16 -13.22
N ILE A 5 2.19 2.81 -12.92
CA ILE A 5 1.23 3.59 -12.12
C ILE A 5 1.11 3.01 -10.71
N PRO A 6 0.67 3.79 -9.70
CA PRO A 6 0.48 3.32 -8.32
C PRO A 6 -0.67 2.32 -8.11
N GLY A 7 -1.04 1.60 -9.15
CA GLY A 7 -2.07 0.58 -9.19
C GLY A 7 -3.35 0.99 -9.94
N PRO A 8 -4.09 -0.03 -10.44
CA PRO A 8 -3.75 -1.46 -10.34
C PRO A 8 -2.49 -1.80 -11.13
N THR A 9 -1.84 -2.92 -10.78
CA THR A 9 -0.67 -3.43 -11.48
C THR A 9 -1.04 -4.56 -12.45
N GLU A 10 -0.09 -4.93 -13.31
CA GLU A 10 -0.18 -6.14 -14.14
C GLU A 10 -0.22 -7.38 -13.26
N ILE A 11 -0.89 -8.43 -13.73
CA ILE A 11 -1.05 -9.69 -13.02
C ILE A 11 -0.45 -10.84 -13.84
N ASP A 12 0.02 -11.87 -13.16
CA ASP A 12 0.56 -13.07 -13.79
C ASP A 12 -0.52 -13.84 -14.58
N GLU A 13 -0.12 -14.53 -15.64
CA GLU A 13 -1.04 -15.34 -16.45
C GLU A 13 -1.71 -16.46 -15.63
N ARG A 14 -1.01 -17.04 -14.64
CA ARG A 14 -1.58 -18.01 -13.71
C ARG A 14 -2.76 -17.41 -12.94
N VAL A 15 -2.64 -16.14 -12.51
CA VAL A 15 -3.71 -15.40 -11.82
C VAL A 15 -4.90 -15.16 -12.75
N ILE A 16 -4.64 -14.80 -14.01
CA ILE A 16 -5.71 -14.64 -15.03
C ILE A 16 -6.44 -15.97 -15.24
N ARG A 17 -5.72 -17.07 -15.38
CA ARG A 17 -6.31 -18.41 -15.52
C ARG A 17 -7.12 -18.82 -14.30
N ALA A 18 -6.66 -18.47 -13.09
CA ALA A 18 -7.40 -18.74 -11.87
C ALA A 18 -8.77 -18.04 -11.85
N MET A 19 -8.86 -16.81 -12.38
CA MET A 19 -10.13 -16.09 -12.52
C MET A 19 -11.13 -16.73 -13.49
N ALA A 20 -10.64 -17.55 -14.44
CA ALA A 20 -11.49 -18.21 -15.43
C ALA A 20 -12.10 -19.53 -14.91
N ARG A 21 -11.84 -19.91 -13.66
CA ARG A 21 -12.45 -21.10 -13.05
C ARG A 21 -13.96 -20.94 -12.90
N GLN A 22 -14.66 -22.07 -12.94
CA GLN A 22 -16.12 -22.12 -12.73
C GLN A 22 -16.47 -21.67 -11.30
N MET A 23 -17.67 -21.11 -11.14
CA MET A 23 -18.21 -20.78 -9.81
C MET A 23 -18.33 -22.02 -8.94
N ILE A 24 -18.06 -21.84 -7.65
CA ILE A 24 -18.29 -22.86 -6.63
C ILE A 24 -19.24 -22.29 -5.56
N ASP A 25 -19.92 -23.15 -4.85
CA ASP A 25 -20.69 -22.75 -3.69
C ASP A 25 -19.77 -22.27 -2.56
N HIS A 26 -19.98 -21.04 -2.08
CA HIS A 26 -19.18 -20.42 -1.01
C HIS A 26 -19.46 -21.04 0.38
N ARG A 27 -20.28 -22.11 0.46
CA ARG A 27 -20.50 -22.96 1.63
C ARG A 27 -19.96 -24.38 1.43
N SER A 28 -19.34 -24.65 0.28
CA SER A 28 -18.77 -25.97 -0.04
C SER A 28 -17.41 -26.18 0.64
N GLU A 29 -17.00 -27.46 0.70
CA GLU A 29 -15.67 -27.84 1.19
C GLU A 29 -14.55 -27.31 0.29
N GLU A 30 -14.82 -27.21 -1.01
CA GLU A 30 -13.89 -26.60 -1.96
C GLU A 30 -13.60 -25.13 -1.62
N PHE A 31 -14.64 -24.36 -1.30
CA PHE A 31 -14.47 -22.96 -0.87
C PHE A 31 -13.75 -22.84 0.48
N ARG A 32 -14.05 -23.72 1.44
CA ARG A 32 -13.35 -23.75 2.73
C ARG A 32 -11.86 -24.03 2.57
N THR A 33 -11.52 -24.97 1.67
CA THR A 33 -10.13 -25.26 1.31
C THR A 33 -9.45 -24.04 0.68
N LEU A 34 -10.12 -23.35 -0.24
CA LEU A 34 -9.64 -22.11 -0.86
C LEU A 34 -9.40 -21.03 0.19
N MET A 35 -10.40 -20.78 1.05
CA MET A 35 -10.32 -19.75 2.09
C MET A 35 -9.17 -20.03 3.08
N LYS A 36 -9.02 -21.29 3.50
CA LYS A 36 -7.91 -21.72 4.35
C LYS A 36 -6.56 -21.43 3.70
N SER A 37 -6.39 -21.83 2.44
CA SER A 37 -5.17 -21.55 1.67
C SER A 37 -4.85 -20.06 1.62
N ILE A 38 -5.83 -19.21 1.30
CA ILE A 38 -5.65 -17.76 1.25
C ILE A 38 -5.18 -17.22 2.60
N VAL A 39 -5.89 -17.57 3.69
CA VAL A 39 -5.60 -17.04 5.04
C VAL A 39 -4.23 -17.48 5.52
N GLU A 40 -3.88 -18.77 5.38
CA GLU A 40 -2.58 -19.30 5.77
C GLU A 40 -1.42 -18.66 5.00
N ASN A 41 -1.60 -18.42 3.69
CA ASN A 41 -0.59 -17.77 2.85
C ASN A 41 -0.52 -16.26 3.11
N ALA A 42 -1.66 -15.59 3.32
CA ALA A 42 -1.70 -14.19 3.69
C ALA A 42 -1.00 -13.95 5.04
N LYS A 43 -1.21 -14.80 6.05
CA LYS A 43 -0.49 -14.70 7.34
C LYS A 43 1.03 -14.71 7.18
N LYS A 44 1.58 -15.49 6.25
CA LYS A 44 3.02 -15.50 5.95
C LYS A 44 3.49 -14.17 5.34
N ILE A 45 2.67 -13.55 4.48
CA ILE A 45 2.98 -12.26 3.84
C ILE A 45 2.84 -11.09 4.84
N PHE A 46 1.83 -11.12 5.70
CA PHE A 46 1.67 -10.15 6.79
C PHE A 46 2.71 -10.35 7.91
N GLU A 47 3.34 -11.52 7.96
CA GLU A 47 4.21 -11.97 9.06
C GLU A 47 3.46 -11.82 10.41
N THR A 48 2.29 -12.47 10.48
CA THR A 48 1.39 -12.40 11.64
C THR A 48 0.82 -13.76 12.03
N LYS A 49 0.61 -13.94 13.34
CA LYS A 49 -0.18 -15.04 13.92
C LYS A 49 -1.63 -14.63 14.16
N SER A 50 -1.90 -13.32 14.08
CA SER A 50 -3.23 -12.74 14.29
C SER A 50 -4.24 -13.18 13.24
N ASP A 51 -5.51 -12.87 13.46
CA ASP A 51 -6.56 -13.19 12.48
C ASP A 51 -6.40 -12.36 11.21
N VAL A 52 -6.51 -13.02 10.05
CA VAL A 52 -6.51 -12.38 8.74
C VAL A 52 -7.81 -12.65 8.04
N PHE A 53 -8.44 -11.62 7.53
CA PHE A 53 -9.72 -11.68 6.83
C PHE A 53 -9.60 -11.18 5.41
N VAL A 54 -10.41 -11.75 4.52
CA VAL A 54 -10.60 -11.28 3.15
C VAL A 54 -12.00 -10.69 3.02
N LEU A 55 -12.06 -9.41 2.71
CA LEU A 55 -13.29 -8.65 2.53
C LEU A 55 -13.54 -8.45 1.04
N THR A 56 -14.77 -8.66 0.58
CA THR A 56 -15.18 -8.25 -0.78
C THR A 56 -15.34 -6.74 -0.77
N ALA A 57 -14.24 -6.02 -0.98
CA ALA A 57 -14.16 -4.56 -0.91
C ALA A 57 -12.88 -4.05 -1.55
N SER A 58 -12.76 -2.75 -1.77
CA SER A 58 -11.47 -2.12 -2.06
C SER A 58 -10.63 -1.97 -0.78
N GLY A 59 -9.33 -1.62 -0.91
CA GLY A 59 -8.50 -1.25 0.25
C GLY A 59 -9.12 -0.13 1.09
N THR A 60 -9.83 0.82 0.47
CA THR A 60 -10.60 1.86 1.18
C THR A 60 -11.70 1.25 2.05
N GLY A 61 -12.39 0.19 1.58
CA GLY A 61 -13.33 -0.57 2.41
C GLY A 61 -12.66 -1.28 3.58
N GLY A 62 -11.41 -1.72 3.42
CA GLY A 62 -10.60 -2.25 4.54
C GLY A 62 -10.29 -1.17 5.60
N VAL A 63 -9.98 0.06 5.18
CA VAL A 63 -9.80 1.21 6.10
C VAL A 63 -11.13 1.54 6.79
N GLU A 64 -12.24 1.53 6.07
CA GLU A 64 -13.57 1.71 6.64
C GLU A 64 -13.93 0.59 7.63
N ALA A 65 -13.54 -0.66 7.35
CA ALA A 65 -13.71 -1.76 8.28
C ALA A 65 -12.92 -1.51 9.60
N ALA A 66 -11.70 -0.99 9.53
CA ALA A 66 -10.96 -0.59 10.72
C ALA A 66 -11.69 0.51 11.49
N ALA A 67 -12.02 1.61 10.83
CA ALA A 67 -12.70 2.76 11.44
C ALA A 67 -14.04 2.36 12.07
N SER A 68 -14.88 1.62 11.33
CA SER A 68 -16.22 1.23 11.77
C SER A 68 -16.24 0.26 12.95
N ASN A 69 -15.20 -0.56 13.11
CA ASN A 69 -15.11 -1.52 14.21
C ASN A 69 -14.35 -0.98 15.43
N LEU A 70 -13.37 -0.12 15.24
CA LEU A 70 -12.52 0.38 16.33
C LEU A 70 -13.02 1.67 16.97
N THR A 71 -13.74 2.52 16.22
CA THR A 71 -14.18 3.81 16.77
C THR A 71 -15.37 3.66 17.69
N MET A 72 -15.26 4.17 18.90
CA MET A 72 -16.35 4.35 19.87
C MET A 72 -16.71 5.84 20.00
N PRO A 73 -17.93 6.19 20.41
CA PRO A 73 -18.28 7.58 20.68
C PRO A 73 -17.31 8.23 21.69
N GLY A 74 -16.70 9.34 21.30
CA GLY A 74 -15.75 10.06 22.13
C GLY A 74 -14.29 9.65 21.96
N ASP A 75 -13.99 8.60 21.22
CA ASP A 75 -12.60 8.21 20.93
C ASP A 75 -11.86 9.33 20.21
N ARG A 76 -10.64 9.59 20.64
CA ARG A 76 -9.72 10.52 20.00
C ARG A 76 -8.79 9.76 19.06
N VAL A 77 -8.81 10.14 17.80
CA VAL A 77 -8.04 9.50 16.73
C VAL A 77 -7.01 10.47 16.16
N LEU A 78 -5.74 10.18 16.35
CA LEU A 78 -4.65 10.96 15.78
C LEU A 78 -4.28 10.41 14.41
N VAL A 79 -4.32 11.25 13.40
CA VAL A 79 -3.87 10.93 12.05
C VAL A 79 -2.74 11.89 11.64
N PRO A 80 -1.47 11.44 11.73
CA PRO A 80 -0.33 12.18 11.19
C PRO A 80 -0.36 12.13 9.66
N MET A 81 -0.71 13.26 9.02
CA MET A 81 -1.00 13.33 7.59
C MET A 81 0.18 13.84 6.78
N CYS A 82 0.54 13.10 5.73
CA CYS A 82 1.53 13.48 4.72
C CYS A 82 1.01 13.35 3.27
N GLY A 83 -0.31 13.17 3.10
CA GLY A 83 -0.98 13.12 1.80
C GLY A 83 -2.42 12.66 1.87
N LEU A 84 -2.99 12.37 0.71
CA LEU A 84 -4.42 12.11 0.51
C LEU A 84 -4.92 10.85 1.22
N PHE A 85 -4.09 9.79 1.34
CA PHE A 85 -4.55 8.55 1.96
C PHE A 85 -4.65 8.70 3.48
N GLY A 86 -3.78 9.52 4.10
CA GLY A 86 -3.97 9.95 5.47
C GLY A 86 -5.28 10.74 5.68
N GLU A 87 -5.62 11.66 4.76
CA GLU A 87 -6.89 12.39 4.78
C GLU A 87 -8.09 11.44 4.72
N ARG A 88 -8.06 10.44 3.81
CA ARG A 88 -9.14 9.44 3.70
C ARG A 88 -9.27 8.56 4.95
N MET A 89 -8.17 8.24 5.61
CA MET A 89 -8.23 7.55 6.90
C MET A 89 -8.93 8.44 7.95
N ALA A 90 -8.54 9.72 8.03
CA ALA A 90 -9.17 10.68 8.92
C ALA A 90 -10.68 10.79 8.67
N ASP A 91 -11.09 10.92 7.41
CA ASP A 91 -12.52 10.98 7.02
C ASP A 91 -13.28 9.71 7.44
N ALA A 92 -12.67 8.53 7.27
CA ALA A 92 -13.29 7.27 7.67
C ALA A 92 -13.52 7.21 9.20
N PHE A 93 -12.53 7.56 10.01
CA PHE A 93 -12.68 7.57 11.46
C PHE A 93 -13.69 8.62 11.96
N GLU A 94 -13.72 9.80 11.32
CA GLU A 94 -14.68 10.85 11.64
C GLU A 94 -16.11 10.44 11.30
N ALA A 95 -16.32 9.77 10.15
CA ALA A 95 -17.63 9.26 9.73
C ALA A 95 -18.24 8.26 10.73
N TYR A 96 -17.42 7.56 11.50
CA TYR A 96 -17.86 6.64 12.54
C TYR A 96 -17.85 7.25 13.96
N GLY A 97 -17.78 8.59 14.05
CA GLY A 97 -17.96 9.34 15.30
C GLY A 97 -16.68 9.53 16.13
N GLY A 98 -15.52 9.29 15.55
CA GLY A 98 -14.23 9.60 16.17
C GLY A 98 -13.98 11.12 16.19
N HIS A 99 -13.39 11.61 17.28
CA HIS A 99 -12.83 12.97 17.36
C HIS A 99 -11.44 12.95 16.72
N VAL A 100 -11.38 13.27 15.42
CA VAL A 100 -10.15 13.12 14.62
C VAL A 100 -9.24 14.34 14.73
N ILE A 101 -8.01 14.12 15.14
CA ILE A 101 -6.90 15.09 15.16
C ILE A 101 -6.12 14.91 13.86
N ARG A 102 -6.37 15.79 12.89
CA ARG A 102 -5.67 15.84 11.60
C ARG A 102 -4.36 16.60 11.76
N ALA A 103 -3.29 15.88 12.08
CA ALA A 103 -1.97 16.48 12.33
C ALA A 103 -1.14 16.51 11.05
N LYS A 104 -1.03 17.67 10.42
CA LYS A 104 -0.21 17.86 9.22
C LYS A 104 1.27 17.80 9.58
N LEU A 105 1.99 16.88 8.96
CA LEU A 105 3.45 16.79 9.07
C LEU A 105 4.16 17.83 8.19
N GLU A 106 5.45 18.03 8.44
CA GLU A 106 6.29 18.89 7.59
C GLU A 106 6.30 18.40 6.15
N ASN A 107 6.47 19.33 5.21
CA ASN A 107 6.46 19.00 3.79
C ASN A 107 7.53 17.95 3.45
N GLY A 108 7.10 16.91 2.77
CA GLY A 108 7.95 15.81 2.36
C GLY A 108 8.28 14.78 3.44
N GLN A 109 7.90 15.02 4.69
CA GLN A 109 8.10 14.07 5.78
C GLN A 109 6.87 13.17 5.99
N GLY A 110 7.12 11.93 6.41
CA GLY A 110 6.11 10.96 6.81
C GLY A 110 6.08 10.72 8.32
N PRO A 111 5.11 9.94 8.80
CA PRO A 111 5.08 9.48 10.18
C PRO A 111 6.43 8.85 10.56
N ASN A 112 6.97 9.30 11.69
CA ASN A 112 8.20 8.81 12.28
C ASN A 112 8.11 8.91 13.81
N PRO A 113 8.98 8.24 14.59
CA PRO A 113 8.87 8.19 16.04
C PRO A 113 8.88 9.56 16.72
N GLU A 114 9.73 10.48 16.26
CA GLU A 114 9.86 11.82 16.85
C GLU A 114 8.59 12.64 16.62
N ALA A 115 8.09 12.67 15.38
CA ALA A 115 6.89 13.41 15.03
C ALA A 115 5.66 12.87 15.78
N VAL A 116 5.49 11.52 15.81
CA VAL A 116 4.36 10.90 16.50
C VAL A 116 4.44 11.12 18.02
N LYS A 117 5.64 11.00 18.62
CA LYS A 117 5.83 11.31 20.03
C LYS A 117 5.46 12.74 20.36
N LYS A 118 5.95 13.70 19.57
CA LYS A 118 5.63 15.13 19.73
C LYS A 118 4.12 15.39 19.66
N LEU A 119 3.44 14.81 18.66
CA LEU A 119 1.99 14.95 18.50
C LEU A 119 1.20 14.37 19.69
N LEU A 120 1.63 13.20 20.20
CA LEU A 120 1.01 12.61 21.38
C LEU A 120 1.25 13.44 22.65
N ASP A 121 2.43 14.05 22.79
CA ASP A 121 2.74 14.95 23.91
C ASP A 121 1.90 16.25 23.82
N GLU A 122 1.68 16.79 22.62
CA GLU A 122 0.87 17.99 22.38
C GLU A 122 -0.63 17.78 22.60
N HIS A 123 -1.14 16.62 22.19
CA HIS A 123 -2.58 16.35 22.22
C HIS A 123 -3.05 15.53 23.44
N GLY A 124 -2.13 14.99 24.23
CA GLY A 124 -2.45 14.18 25.41
C GLY A 124 -3.04 12.82 25.07
N HIS A 125 -4.12 12.42 25.76
CA HIS A 125 -4.73 11.11 25.54
C HIS A 125 -5.27 10.94 24.12
N VAL A 126 -4.90 9.83 23.49
CA VAL A 126 -5.36 9.41 22.14
C VAL A 126 -5.67 7.92 22.21
N ASP A 127 -6.81 7.50 21.69
CA ASP A 127 -7.26 6.10 21.69
C ASP A 127 -6.71 5.31 20.48
N ILE A 128 -6.53 5.99 19.34
CA ILE A 128 -6.10 5.38 18.09
C ILE A 128 -5.13 6.32 17.37
N VAL A 129 -4.01 5.77 16.90
CA VAL A 129 -3.13 6.44 15.93
C VAL A 129 -3.25 5.68 14.61
N ALA A 130 -3.66 6.40 13.55
CA ALA A 130 -3.92 5.79 12.24
C ALA A 130 -3.13 6.50 11.15
N PHE A 131 -2.40 5.74 10.31
CA PHE A 131 -1.59 6.32 9.24
C PHE A 131 -1.31 5.33 8.10
N PRO A 132 -1.05 5.83 6.86
CA PRO A 132 -0.57 4.98 5.79
C PRO A 132 0.90 4.60 6.02
N TYR A 133 1.23 3.30 5.88
CA TYR A 133 2.62 2.84 5.85
C TYR A 133 3.37 3.50 4.70
N ASN A 134 2.71 3.58 3.55
CA ASN A 134 3.21 4.26 2.35
C ASN A 134 2.14 5.20 1.81
N GLU A 135 2.41 6.50 1.86
CA GLU A 135 1.52 7.51 1.29
C GLU A 135 1.71 7.60 -0.23
N THR A 136 0.84 6.92 -0.93
CA THR A 136 0.90 6.75 -2.39
C THR A 136 0.71 8.04 -3.17
N SER A 137 0.03 9.03 -2.60
CA SER A 137 -0.25 10.30 -3.28
C SER A 137 0.98 11.20 -3.39
N THR A 138 1.91 11.08 -2.47
CA THR A 138 3.10 11.93 -2.34
C THR A 138 4.43 11.18 -2.44
N GLY A 139 4.40 9.84 -2.50
CA GLY A 139 5.60 9.02 -2.54
C GLY A 139 6.41 9.04 -1.24
N ILE A 140 5.72 9.15 -0.11
CA ILE A 140 6.33 9.20 1.22
C ILE A 140 6.12 7.86 1.93
N ILE A 141 7.15 7.37 2.63
CA ILE A 141 7.05 6.18 3.48
C ILE A 141 7.17 6.56 4.96
N SER A 142 6.37 5.91 5.80
CA SER A 142 6.48 5.99 7.26
C SER A 142 7.77 5.32 7.74
N GLN A 143 8.48 5.96 8.66
CA GLN A 143 9.76 5.51 9.17
C GLN A 143 9.61 4.81 10.51
N ASN A 144 10.31 3.67 10.66
CA ASN A 144 10.41 2.94 11.93
C ASN A 144 9.05 2.71 12.62
N VAL A 145 8.12 2.08 11.89
CA VAL A 145 6.74 1.82 12.35
C VAL A 145 6.71 1.04 13.67
N LYS A 146 7.67 0.13 13.90
CA LYS A 146 7.84 -0.60 15.17
C LYS A 146 8.01 0.34 16.37
N GLU A 147 8.85 1.35 16.23
CA GLU A 147 9.08 2.31 17.31
C GLU A 147 7.87 3.25 17.49
N ILE A 148 7.20 3.63 16.38
CA ILE A 148 5.92 4.36 16.44
C ILE A 148 4.91 3.56 17.26
N ALA A 149 4.74 2.28 16.95
CA ALA A 149 3.78 1.42 17.65
C ALA A 149 4.12 1.30 19.15
N ARG A 150 5.41 1.11 19.48
CA ARG A 150 5.85 1.07 20.88
C ARG A 150 5.46 2.35 21.64
N ILE A 151 5.72 3.53 21.05
CA ILE A 151 5.37 4.83 21.64
C ILE A 151 3.86 4.97 21.83
N CYS A 152 3.06 4.54 20.85
CA CYS A 152 1.60 4.55 20.94
C CYS A 152 1.08 3.63 22.05
N HIS A 153 1.58 2.40 22.10
CA HIS A 153 1.18 1.41 23.09
C HIS A 153 1.52 1.83 24.53
N GLU A 154 2.66 2.47 24.75
CA GLU A 154 3.02 3.03 26.06
C GLU A 154 2.05 4.09 26.57
N ARG A 155 1.30 4.72 25.64
CA ARG A 155 0.24 5.69 25.94
C ARG A 155 -1.18 5.12 25.87
N GLY A 156 -1.30 3.80 25.68
CA GLY A 156 -2.57 3.11 25.60
C GLY A 156 -3.31 3.24 24.25
N ALA A 157 -2.68 3.84 23.24
CA ALA A 157 -3.27 4.01 21.92
C ALA A 157 -3.10 2.76 21.05
N LEU A 158 -4.13 2.40 20.26
CA LEU A 158 -4.04 1.40 19.19
C LEU A 158 -3.37 1.98 17.97
N VAL A 159 -2.70 1.11 17.20
CA VAL A 159 -2.04 1.46 15.95
C VAL A 159 -2.75 0.82 14.76
N VAL A 160 -3.31 1.66 13.87
CA VAL A 160 -3.98 1.25 12.63
C VAL A 160 -3.17 1.69 11.43
N VAL A 161 -2.81 0.74 10.57
CA VAL A 161 -1.93 1.02 9.44
C VAL A 161 -2.61 0.64 8.12
N ASP A 162 -2.67 1.60 7.21
CA ASP A 162 -2.95 1.36 5.79
C ASP A 162 -1.66 0.90 5.09
N ALA A 163 -1.53 -0.40 4.90
CA ALA A 163 -0.45 -1.04 4.15
C ALA A 163 -0.88 -1.48 2.73
N VAL A 164 -1.96 -0.90 2.20
CA VAL A 164 -2.51 -1.25 0.87
C VAL A 164 -1.44 -1.22 -0.21
N THR A 165 -0.58 -0.24 -0.22
CA THR A 165 0.51 -0.14 -1.20
C THR A 165 1.80 -0.78 -0.69
N ALA A 166 1.97 -0.87 0.63
CA ALA A 166 3.22 -1.33 1.25
C ALA A 166 3.38 -2.85 1.27
N LEU A 167 2.31 -3.59 1.63
CA LEU A 167 2.39 -5.04 1.81
C LEU A 167 2.78 -5.75 0.52
N GLY A 168 3.84 -6.55 0.60
CA GLY A 168 4.45 -7.21 -0.56
C GLY A 168 5.46 -6.35 -1.34
N GLY A 169 5.55 -5.05 -1.08
CA GLY A 169 6.56 -4.17 -1.67
C GLY A 169 7.68 -3.81 -0.70
N VAL A 170 7.34 -3.74 0.59
CA VAL A 170 8.28 -3.63 1.71
C VAL A 170 7.89 -4.63 2.79
N ARG A 171 8.81 -4.93 3.67
CA ARG A 171 8.54 -5.76 4.84
C ARG A 171 7.72 -4.98 5.85
N VAL A 172 6.46 -5.39 6.05
CA VAL A 172 5.56 -4.77 7.04
C VAL A 172 5.70 -5.43 8.40
N ALA A 173 5.84 -6.77 8.43
CA ALA A 173 6.05 -7.59 9.63
C ALA A 173 5.08 -7.20 10.78
N VAL A 174 3.80 -7.41 10.57
CA VAL A 174 2.71 -6.85 11.39
C VAL A 174 2.87 -7.13 12.90
N ASP A 175 3.18 -8.37 13.28
CA ASP A 175 3.37 -8.72 14.68
C ASP A 175 4.63 -8.06 15.27
N GLU A 176 5.74 -8.11 14.54
CA GLU A 176 7.00 -7.51 14.99
C GLU A 176 6.89 -5.98 15.06
N ALA A 177 6.18 -5.37 14.12
CA ALA A 177 5.94 -3.93 14.08
C ALA A 177 4.92 -3.45 15.13
N GLY A 178 4.19 -4.36 15.79
CA GLY A 178 3.19 -4.01 16.79
C GLY A 178 1.95 -3.32 16.20
N ILE A 179 1.56 -3.68 14.99
CA ILE A 179 0.39 -3.12 14.33
C ILE A 179 -0.87 -3.84 14.81
N ASP A 180 -1.81 -3.11 15.41
CA ASP A 180 -3.04 -3.70 15.97
C ASP A 180 -4.10 -4.00 14.92
N PHE A 181 -4.18 -3.16 13.87
CA PHE A 181 -5.05 -3.39 12.71
C PHE A 181 -4.32 -2.97 11.43
N CYS A 182 -4.11 -3.92 10.54
CA CYS A 182 -3.40 -3.67 9.27
C CYS A 182 -4.32 -3.91 8.09
N VAL A 183 -4.34 -2.98 7.15
CA VAL A 183 -5.16 -3.05 5.92
C VAL A 183 -4.27 -3.23 4.71
N SER A 184 -4.63 -4.13 3.78
CA SER A 184 -3.95 -4.27 2.49
C SER A 184 -4.93 -4.46 1.33
N GLY A 185 -4.42 -4.27 0.11
CA GLY A 185 -5.17 -4.48 -1.13
C GLY A 185 -4.30 -5.18 -2.17
N PRO A 186 -4.83 -6.24 -2.82
CA PRO A 186 -4.01 -7.13 -3.65
C PRO A 186 -3.58 -6.52 -4.98
N GLN A 187 -4.25 -5.47 -5.48
CA GLN A 187 -3.97 -4.81 -6.76
C GLN A 187 -2.71 -3.93 -6.78
N LYS A 188 -1.88 -4.06 -5.76
CA LYS A 188 -0.61 -3.35 -5.59
C LYS A 188 0.55 -4.33 -5.65
N CYS A 189 1.37 -4.38 -4.61
CA CYS A 189 2.57 -5.21 -4.61
C CYS A 189 2.29 -6.73 -4.51
N LEU A 190 1.06 -7.13 -4.19
CA LEU A 190 0.64 -8.54 -4.24
C LEU A 190 0.29 -9.03 -5.65
N ALA A 191 0.22 -8.13 -6.64
CA ALA A 191 -0.02 -8.44 -8.04
C ALA A 191 -1.25 -9.33 -8.32
N ALA A 192 -2.37 -9.05 -7.63
CA ALA A 192 -3.67 -9.65 -7.88
C ALA A 192 -4.70 -8.59 -8.29
N PRO A 193 -5.87 -8.98 -8.84
CA PRO A 193 -6.90 -8.04 -9.26
C PRO A 193 -7.49 -7.23 -8.09
N PRO A 194 -7.99 -5.99 -8.36
CA PRO A 194 -8.75 -5.23 -7.37
C PRO A 194 -10.12 -5.85 -7.09
N GLY A 195 -10.70 -5.58 -5.92
CA GLY A 195 -12.06 -5.98 -5.56
C GLY A 195 -12.16 -6.79 -4.27
N VAL A 196 -11.02 -7.12 -3.66
CA VAL A 196 -10.94 -7.62 -2.30
C VAL A 196 -9.95 -6.79 -1.48
N ALA A 197 -10.16 -6.75 -0.16
CA ALA A 197 -9.22 -6.20 0.80
C ALA A 197 -8.81 -7.30 1.78
N LEU A 198 -7.56 -7.24 2.23
CA LEU A 198 -7.08 -8.08 3.32
C LEU A 198 -6.92 -7.22 4.57
N VAL A 199 -7.34 -7.74 5.71
CA VAL A 199 -7.12 -7.07 6.98
C VAL A 199 -6.56 -8.06 8.00
N SER A 200 -5.59 -7.62 8.80
CA SER A 200 -5.09 -8.34 9.97
C SER A 200 -5.57 -7.64 11.22
N VAL A 201 -6.06 -8.42 12.20
CA VAL A 201 -6.64 -7.92 13.45
C VAL A 201 -5.93 -8.55 14.63
N GLY A 202 -5.15 -7.76 15.36
CA GLY A 202 -4.39 -8.17 16.52
C GLY A 202 -5.25 -8.23 17.80
N GLU A 203 -4.69 -8.82 18.86
CA GLU A 203 -5.38 -9.03 20.14
C GLU A 203 -5.91 -7.72 20.76
N ARG A 204 -5.10 -6.67 20.80
CA ARG A 204 -5.50 -5.36 21.34
C ARG A 204 -6.66 -4.73 20.55
N ALA A 205 -6.67 -4.90 19.23
CA ALA A 205 -7.80 -4.46 18.40
C ALA A 205 -9.05 -5.28 18.72
N TRP A 206 -8.93 -6.61 18.90
CA TRP A 206 -10.05 -7.46 19.32
C TRP A 206 -10.66 -7.04 20.64
N GLU A 207 -9.85 -6.76 21.65
CA GLU A 207 -10.35 -6.27 22.95
C GLU A 207 -11.26 -5.03 22.79
N LYS A 208 -10.90 -4.11 21.89
CA LYS A 208 -11.72 -2.92 21.61
C LYS A 208 -12.96 -3.25 20.79
N ILE A 209 -12.84 -4.08 19.75
CA ILE A 209 -13.94 -4.50 18.87
C ILE A 209 -15.02 -5.23 19.66
N GLU A 210 -14.67 -6.12 20.55
CA GLU A 210 -15.61 -6.93 21.35
C GLU A 210 -16.41 -6.09 22.35
N ARG A 211 -15.84 -4.99 22.85
CA ARG A 211 -16.56 -4.03 23.72
C ARG A 211 -17.58 -3.17 22.98
N LYS A 212 -17.47 -3.07 21.66
CA LYS A 212 -18.36 -2.22 20.85
C LYS A 212 -19.73 -2.86 20.69
N LYS A 213 -20.79 -2.16 21.16
CA LYS A 213 -22.18 -2.63 21.11
C LYS A 213 -22.81 -2.52 19.71
N THR A 214 -22.55 -1.43 19.02
CA THR A 214 -23.09 -1.17 17.67
C THR A 214 -22.00 -1.43 16.62
N ARG A 215 -22.22 -2.39 15.74
CA ARG A 215 -21.27 -2.79 14.71
C ARG A 215 -21.81 -2.52 13.31
N PRO A 216 -20.93 -2.27 12.32
CA PRO A 216 -21.39 -2.07 10.93
C PRO A 216 -21.98 -3.37 10.39
N PRO A 217 -23.14 -3.33 9.70
CA PRO A 217 -23.81 -4.57 9.26
C PRO A 217 -22.95 -5.41 8.31
N TYR A 218 -22.20 -4.77 7.41
CA TYR A 218 -21.38 -5.44 6.39
C TYR A 218 -19.97 -5.77 6.89
N PHE A 219 -19.30 -4.85 7.56
CA PHE A 219 -17.94 -5.01 8.05
C PHE A 219 -17.85 -5.45 9.52
N ASP A 220 -18.85 -6.10 10.08
CA ASP A 220 -18.81 -6.60 11.45
C ASP A 220 -17.70 -7.68 11.60
N MET A 221 -16.55 -7.28 12.14
CA MET A 221 -15.40 -8.16 12.27
C MET A 221 -15.67 -9.34 13.23
N VAL A 222 -16.56 -9.19 14.21
CA VAL A 222 -16.97 -10.31 15.08
C VAL A 222 -17.74 -11.37 14.25
N LYS A 223 -18.59 -10.93 13.35
CA LYS A 223 -19.26 -11.85 12.42
C LYS A 223 -18.27 -12.53 11.48
N TYR A 224 -17.30 -11.78 10.94
CA TYR A 224 -16.23 -12.36 10.11
C TYR A 224 -15.42 -13.39 10.89
N LYS A 225 -15.06 -13.13 12.15
CA LYS A 225 -14.33 -14.06 13.03
C LYS A 225 -15.12 -15.38 13.21
N HIS A 226 -16.40 -15.28 13.52
CA HIS A 226 -17.25 -16.46 13.69
C HIS A 226 -17.35 -17.30 12.40
N PHE A 227 -17.44 -16.68 11.23
CA PHE A 227 -17.46 -17.40 9.96
C PHE A 227 -16.09 -18.00 9.58
N LEU A 228 -15.00 -17.31 9.93
CA LEU A 228 -13.64 -17.80 9.70
C LEU A 228 -13.33 -19.10 10.44
N GLU A 229 -13.95 -19.37 11.60
CA GLU A 229 -13.83 -20.65 12.32
C GLU A 229 -14.18 -21.86 11.46
N ARG A 230 -15.03 -21.64 10.44
CA ARG A 230 -15.43 -22.66 9.44
C ARG A 230 -14.82 -22.44 8.06
N TRP A 231 -13.87 -21.52 7.95
CA TRP A 231 -13.26 -21.09 6.68
C TRP A 231 -14.29 -20.53 5.68
N GLU A 232 -15.25 -19.79 6.17
CA GLU A 232 -16.34 -19.18 5.41
C GLU A 232 -16.31 -17.65 5.52
N THR A 233 -17.14 -17.00 4.71
CA THR A 233 -17.42 -15.56 4.78
C THR A 233 -18.87 -15.34 5.21
N PRO A 234 -19.19 -14.22 5.92
CA PRO A 234 -20.58 -13.99 6.36
C PRO A 234 -21.54 -13.74 5.20
N PHE A 235 -21.05 -13.24 4.09
CA PHE A 235 -21.83 -12.92 2.88
C PHE A 235 -21.19 -13.60 1.68
N THR A 236 -21.94 -13.67 0.54
CA THR A 236 -21.40 -14.21 -0.71
C THR A 236 -20.16 -13.41 -1.15
N PRO A 237 -18.98 -14.03 -1.23
CA PRO A 237 -17.78 -13.32 -1.61
C PRO A 237 -17.61 -13.25 -3.13
N ALA A 238 -16.68 -12.43 -3.57
CA ALA A 238 -16.24 -12.38 -4.96
C ALA A 238 -15.36 -13.62 -5.29
N VAL A 239 -15.96 -14.80 -5.43
CA VAL A 239 -15.28 -16.11 -5.56
C VAL A 239 -14.17 -16.09 -6.61
N THR A 240 -14.41 -15.48 -7.76
CA THR A 240 -13.42 -15.35 -8.84
C THR A 240 -12.15 -14.62 -8.37
N LEU A 241 -12.30 -13.58 -7.55
CA LEU A 241 -11.19 -12.81 -7.00
C LEU A 241 -10.49 -13.56 -5.86
N PHE A 242 -11.19 -14.45 -5.16
CA PHE A 242 -10.57 -15.32 -4.16
C PHE A 242 -9.64 -16.35 -4.84
N TRP A 243 -10.06 -16.95 -5.97
CA TRP A 243 -9.17 -17.78 -6.78
C TRP A 243 -7.92 -17.03 -7.24
N ALA A 244 -8.11 -15.80 -7.73
CA ALA A 244 -7.01 -14.94 -8.18
C ALA A 244 -6.05 -14.58 -7.04
N LEU A 245 -6.59 -14.24 -5.87
CA LEU A 245 -5.80 -13.92 -4.68
C LEU A 245 -4.98 -15.11 -4.19
N ASP A 246 -5.60 -16.29 -4.10
CA ASP A 246 -4.92 -17.53 -3.70
C ASP A 246 -3.72 -17.82 -4.60
N GLU A 247 -3.92 -17.72 -5.92
CA GLU A 247 -2.87 -17.97 -6.90
C GLU A 247 -1.74 -16.91 -6.80
N ALA A 248 -2.08 -15.64 -6.63
CA ALA A 248 -1.08 -14.58 -6.48
C ALA A 248 -0.23 -14.76 -5.20
N LEU A 249 -0.85 -15.13 -4.08
CA LEU A 249 -0.12 -15.42 -2.84
C LEU A 249 0.79 -16.65 -2.98
N LYS A 250 0.34 -17.69 -3.67
CA LYS A 250 1.17 -18.87 -4.00
C LYS A 250 2.38 -18.49 -4.84
N ILE A 251 2.20 -17.71 -5.90
CA ILE A 251 3.30 -17.22 -6.75
C ILE A 251 4.35 -16.48 -5.92
N ILE A 252 3.92 -15.58 -5.03
CA ILE A 252 4.84 -14.83 -4.16
C ILE A 252 5.64 -15.76 -3.26
N LEU A 253 4.98 -16.76 -2.65
CA LEU A 253 5.64 -17.69 -1.73
C LEU A 253 6.53 -18.70 -2.46
N GLU A 254 6.13 -19.19 -3.64
CA GLU A 254 6.95 -20.03 -4.51
C GLU A 254 8.21 -19.32 -5.00
N TYR A 255 8.08 -18.02 -5.34
CA TYR A 255 9.22 -17.18 -5.71
C TYR A 255 10.15 -16.92 -4.52
N GLY A 256 9.63 -17.03 -3.28
CA GLY A 256 10.27 -16.68 -2.03
C GLY A 256 9.98 -15.24 -1.63
N TYR A 257 9.30 -15.05 -0.48
CA TYR A 257 8.84 -13.72 -0.05
C TYR A 257 9.98 -12.70 0.10
N GLU A 258 11.10 -13.09 0.70
CA GLU A 258 12.29 -12.23 0.81
C GLU A 258 12.86 -11.84 -0.56
N LYS A 259 12.84 -12.77 -1.52
CA LYS A 259 13.28 -12.48 -2.89
C LYS A 259 12.32 -11.54 -3.60
N TRP A 260 11.00 -11.69 -3.33
CA TRP A 260 9.97 -10.80 -3.83
C TRP A 260 10.16 -9.36 -3.33
N LEU A 261 10.41 -9.16 -2.03
CA LEU A 261 10.71 -7.86 -1.43
C LEU A 261 12.00 -7.24 -1.99
N ARG A 262 13.07 -8.03 -2.10
CA ARG A 262 14.35 -7.57 -2.68
C ARG A 262 14.18 -7.10 -4.12
N ARG A 263 13.33 -7.74 -4.92
CA ARG A 263 13.04 -7.31 -6.28
C ARG A 263 12.42 -5.91 -6.33
N HIS A 264 11.49 -5.60 -5.42
CA HIS A 264 10.93 -4.25 -5.29
C HIS A 264 11.98 -3.23 -4.85
N ALA A 265 12.82 -3.59 -3.89
CA ALA A 265 13.92 -2.74 -3.44
C ALA A 265 14.92 -2.44 -4.57
N ALA A 266 15.28 -3.44 -5.36
CA ALA A 266 16.13 -3.27 -6.53
C ALA A 266 15.50 -2.38 -7.60
N GLY A 267 14.22 -2.58 -7.89
CA GLY A 267 13.47 -1.72 -8.79
C GLY A 267 13.46 -0.25 -8.34
N ALA A 268 13.29 -0.02 -7.03
CA ALA A 268 13.37 1.32 -6.46
C ALA A 268 14.78 1.91 -6.61
N ALA A 269 15.83 1.15 -6.27
CA ALA A 269 17.22 1.60 -6.38
C ALA A 269 17.54 2.03 -7.82
N GLY A 270 17.20 1.19 -8.80
CA GLY A 270 17.39 1.51 -10.21
C GLY A 270 16.58 2.73 -10.65
N LEU A 271 15.30 2.79 -10.28
CA LEU A 271 14.41 3.90 -10.63
C LEU A 271 14.96 5.23 -10.06
N TYR A 272 15.28 5.28 -8.78
CA TYR A 272 15.82 6.49 -8.15
C TYR A 272 17.18 6.90 -8.73
N ALA A 273 18.07 5.95 -9.07
CA ALA A 273 19.35 6.24 -9.70
C ALA A 273 19.17 6.94 -11.05
N GLY A 274 18.29 6.45 -11.90
CA GLY A 274 17.94 7.07 -13.18
C GLY A 274 17.28 8.44 -13.00
N LEU A 275 16.26 8.55 -12.15
CA LEU A 275 15.50 9.79 -11.92
C LEU A 275 16.39 10.91 -11.35
N ARG A 276 17.31 10.59 -10.43
CA ARG A 276 18.28 11.57 -9.88
C ARG A 276 19.26 12.09 -10.94
N THR A 277 19.63 11.25 -11.92
CA THR A 277 20.48 11.68 -13.04
C THR A 277 19.76 12.72 -13.91
N TYR A 278 18.44 12.72 -13.95
CA TYR A 278 17.63 13.75 -14.62
C TYR A 278 17.41 15.02 -13.79
N GLU A 279 18.01 15.09 -12.59
CA GLU A 279 17.83 16.22 -11.67
C GLU A 279 16.36 16.57 -11.43
N LEU A 280 15.54 15.53 -11.24
CA LEU A 280 14.13 15.70 -10.88
C LEU A 280 14.02 15.93 -9.38
N GLU A 281 13.21 16.91 -9.01
CA GLU A 281 12.90 17.23 -7.63
C GLU A 281 11.82 16.28 -7.09
N PHE A 282 12.15 15.55 -6.02
CA PHE A 282 11.21 14.63 -5.35
C PHE A 282 10.35 15.39 -4.35
N TYR A 283 9.07 14.97 -4.24
CA TYR A 283 8.18 15.52 -3.21
C TYR A 283 8.57 15.06 -1.80
N ALA A 284 8.97 13.79 -1.67
CA ALA A 284 9.44 13.25 -0.40
C ALA A 284 10.80 13.85 -0.02
N ALA A 285 10.94 14.26 1.24
CA ALA A 285 12.21 14.66 1.80
C ALA A 285 13.18 13.46 1.83
N LYS A 286 14.49 13.77 1.80
CA LYS A 286 15.55 12.74 1.87
C LYS A 286 15.37 11.86 3.11
N GLY A 287 15.33 10.54 2.91
CA GLY A 287 15.09 9.53 3.93
C GLY A 287 13.62 9.14 4.08
N PHE A 288 12.68 9.87 3.47
CA PHE A 288 11.27 9.52 3.44
C PHE A 288 10.79 9.07 2.06
N GLU A 289 11.70 8.93 1.09
CA GLU A 289 11.36 8.47 -0.24
C GLU A 289 10.81 7.04 -0.21
N SER A 290 9.66 6.86 -0.82
CA SER A 290 9.01 5.56 -0.90
C SER A 290 9.75 4.63 -1.88
N PRO A 291 10.08 3.39 -1.51
CA PRO A 291 10.63 2.40 -2.44
C PRO A 291 9.57 1.82 -3.39
N ILE A 292 8.33 2.30 -3.33
CA ILE A 292 7.18 1.76 -4.07
C ILE A 292 6.66 2.76 -5.08
N VAL A 293 6.62 4.05 -4.72
CA VAL A 293 6.10 5.13 -5.57
C VAL A 293 7.01 6.33 -5.49
N SER A 294 7.62 6.70 -6.59
CA SER A 294 8.36 7.96 -6.71
C SER A 294 7.42 9.07 -7.18
N ALA A 295 7.32 10.15 -6.43
CA ALA A 295 6.57 11.35 -6.80
C ALA A 295 7.53 12.51 -7.05
N MET A 296 7.44 13.13 -8.22
CA MET A 296 8.34 14.20 -8.65
C MET A 296 7.54 15.46 -8.98
N HIS A 297 8.08 16.62 -8.63
CA HIS A 297 7.56 17.89 -9.10
C HIS A 297 7.65 17.99 -10.63
N ILE A 298 6.71 18.74 -11.23
CA ILE A 298 6.76 18.97 -12.68
C ILE A 298 7.92 19.91 -12.99
N PRO A 299 8.84 19.56 -13.89
CA PRO A 299 9.92 20.46 -14.29
C PRO A 299 9.38 21.79 -14.85
N PRO A 300 10.07 22.92 -14.63
CA PRO A 300 9.67 24.21 -15.16
C PRO A 300 9.42 24.18 -16.66
N GLY A 301 8.36 24.87 -17.12
CA GLY A 301 7.97 24.91 -18.53
C GLY A 301 7.21 23.68 -19.05
N MET A 302 6.98 22.66 -18.24
CA MET A 302 6.27 21.43 -18.60
C MET A 302 4.91 21.31 -17.90
N THR A 303 4.10 20.37 -18.37
CA THR A 303 2.87 19.96 -17.69
C THR A 303 2.88 18.44 -17.45
N ASP A 304 2.21 17.99 -16.36
CA ASP A 304 2.06 16.55 -16.08
C ASP A 304 1.37 15.83 -17.24
N VAL A 305 0.41 16.47 -17.88
CA VAL A 305 -0.31 15.91 -19.04
C VAL A 305 0.63 15.68 -20.22
N ALA A 306 1.50 16.66 -20.56
CA ALA A 306 2.44 16.53 -21.65
C ALA A 306 3.40 15.35 -21.43
N ILE A 307 3.97 15.22 -20.22
CA ILE A 307 4.87 14.13 -19.86
C ILE A 307 4.14 12.78 -19.97
N ARG A 308 2.97 12.64 -19.33
CA ARG A 308 2.23 11.37 -19.29
C ARG A 308 1.72 10.93 -20.65
N GLU A 309 1.18 11.85 -21.45
CA GLU A 309 0.70 11.53 -22.78
C GLU A 309 1.83 11.16 -23.74
N ALA A 310 2.99 11.82 -23.65
CA ALA A 310 4.16 11.44 -24.44
C ALA A 310 4.69 10.04 -24.04
N MET A 311 4.81 9.75 -22.76
CA MET A 311 5.18 8.41 -22.26
C MET A 311 4.23 7.34 -22.79
N LYS A 312 2.92 7.59 -22.71
CA LYS A 312 1.89 6.66 -23.19
C LYS A 312 1.94 6.47 -24.71
N LYS A 313 1.91 7.57 -25.48
CA LYS A 313 1.75 7.51 -26.95
C LYS A 313 3.01 7.05 -27.67
N GLN A 314 4.19 7.48 -27.21
CA GLN A 314 5.45 7.19 -27.90
C GLN A 314 6.08 5.87 -27.42
N TYR A 315 5.90 5.51 -26.14
CA TYR A 315 6.59 4.36 -25.53
C TYR A 315 5.65 3.30 -24.96
N GLY A 316 4.34 3.51 -24.96
CA GLY A 316 3.39 2.56 -24.40
C GLY A 316 3.50 2.38 -22.88
N ILE A 317 4.07 3.38 -22.17
CA ILE A 317 4.28 3.34 -20.70
C ILE A 317 3.31 4.30 -20.03
N LEU A 318 2.48 3.78 -19.12
CA LEU A 318 1.58 4.58 -18.30
C LEU A 318 2.27 4.97 -17.00
N ILE A 319 2.29 6.27 -16.71
CA ILE A 319 2.64 6.86 -15.41
C ILE A 319 1.47 7.71 -14.91
N SER A 320 1.45 8.07 -13.64
CA SER A 320 0.32 8.79 -13.02
C SER A 320 0.63 10.26 -12.75
N GLY A 321 -0.38 11.10 -12.82
CA GLY A 321 -0.32 12.49 -12.29
C GLY A 321 -0.59 12.56 -10.79
N GLY A 322 -0.56 13.75 -10.23
CA GLY A 322 -0.99 14.03 -8.85
C GLY A 322 -2.48 13.79 -8.66
N LEU A 323 -2.89 13.53 -7.41
CA LEU A 323 -4.28 13.35 -7.00
C LEU A 323 -4.79 14.58 -6.24
N ALA A 324 -6.09 14.83 -6.27
CA ALA A 324 -6.76 15.91 -5.55
C ALA A 324 -6.00 17.26 -5.68
N HIS A 325 -5.58 17.86 -4.58
CA HIS A 325 -4.84 19.14 -4.56
C HIS A 325 -3.40 19.07 -5.13
N TYR A 326 -2.88 17.86 -5.42
CA TYR A 326 -1.61 17.64 -6.12
C TYR A 326 -1.76 17.58 -7.64
N LYS A 327 -3.00 17.60 -8.18
CA LYS A 327 -3.28 17.53 -9.63
C LYS A 327 -2.58 18.67 -10.37
N GLY A 328 -1.82 18.31 -11.40
CA GLY A 328 -1.05 19.27 -12.20
C GLY A 328 0.22 19.82 -11.53
N LYS A 329 0.57 19.37 -10.31
CA LYS A 329 1.77 19.80 -9.58
C LYS A 329 2.88 18.77 -9.57
N MET A 330 2.54 17.50 -9.79
CA MET A 330 3.49 16.38 -9.78
C MET A 330 3.06 15.27 -10.73
N PHE A 331 4.00 14.41 -11.05
CA PHE A 331 3.77 13.11 -11.66
C PHE A 331 4.40 12.00 -10.81
N ARG A 332 3.91 10.77 -10.97
CA ARG A 332 4.34 9.62 -10.16
C ARG A 332 4.66 8.43 -11.03
N ILE A 333 5.72 7.74 -10.67
CA ILE A 333 6.13 6.47 -11.26
C ILE A 333 6.13 5.43 -10.14
N ALA A 334 5.47 4.29 -10.36
CA ALA A 334 5.38 3.26 -9.34
C ALA A 334 6.20 2.03 -9.72
N ASN A 335 6.75 1.41 -8.70
CA ASN A 335 7.54 0.19 -8.73
C ASN A 335 6.80 -0.89 -7.94
N ILE A 336 5.70 -1.42 -8.49
CA ILE A 336 4.81 -2.36 -7.81
C ILE A 336 4.52 -3.62 -8.63
N GLY A 337 4.27 -4.73 -7.93
CA GLY A 337 3.82 -5.99 -8.52
C GLY A 337 4.92 -6.74 -9.27
N LEU A 338 4.70 -7.03 -10.54
CA LEU A 338 5.63 -7.80 -11.38
C LEU A 338 6.77 -6.92 -11.91
N ILE A 339 7.67 -6.50 -11.03
CA ILE A 339 8.82 -5.67 -11.38
C ILE A 339 9.91 -6.49 -12.06
N SER A 340 10.55 -5.90 -13.07
CA SER A 340 11.74 -6.44 -13.70
C SER A 340 12.75 -5.33 -14.03
N ARG A 341 14.00 -5.71 -14.28
CA ARG A 341 15.07 -4.83 -14.72
C ARG A 341 14.66 -4.06 -15.98
N GLU A 342 14.12 -4.77 -16.97
CA GLU A 342 13.70 -4.21 -18.25
C GLU A 342 12.60 -3.15 -18.07
N LYS A 343 11.65 -3.36 -17.17
CA LYS A 343 10.61 -2.37 -16.87
C LYS A 343 11.20 -1.07 -16.34
N ILE A 344 12.15 -1.15 -15.43
CA ILE A 344 12.81 0.02 -14.84
C ILE A 344 13.63 0.75 -15.91
N VAL A 345 14.48 0.03 -16.62
CA VAL A 345 15.38 0.57 -17.65
C VAL A 345 14.57 1.25 -18.78
N ASN A 346 13.56 0.56 -19.31
CA ASN A 346 12.69 1.11 -20.35
C ASN A 346 11.94 2.37 -19.87
N THR A 347 11.53 2.41 -18.59
CA THR A 347 10.86 3.57 -18.03
C THR A 347 11.81 4.78 -17.92
N ILE A 348 13.04 4.56 -17.45
CA ILE A 348 14.07 5.62 -17.38
C ILE A 348 14.41 6.11 -18.78
N PHE A 349 14.71 5.21 -19.73
CA PHE A 349 14.99 5.57 -21.10
C PHE A 349 13.87 6.42 -21.72
N ALA A 350 12.63 5.95 -21.65
CA ALA A 350 11.47 6.63 -22.22
C ALA A 350 11.26 8.02 -21.59
N LEU A 351 11.35 8.11 -20.25
CA LEU A 351 11.19 9.38 -19.56
C LEU A 351 12.26 10.39 -19.99
N GLY A 352 13.52 9.97 -20.10
CA GLY A 352 14.62 10.84 -20.53
C GLY A 352 14.40 11.38 -21.97
N LYS A 353 13.98 10.51 -22.90
CA LYS A 353 13.62 10.92 -24.27
C LYS A 353 12.45 11.89 -24.30
N VAL A 354 11.43 11.67 -23.47
CA VAL A 354 10.29 12.58 -23.32
C VAL A 354 10.72 13.92 -22.74
N LEU A 355 11.53 13.96 -21.69
CA LEU A 355 12.04 15.19 -21.09
C LEU A 355 12.84 16.01 -22.10
N ASN A 356 13.73 15.36 -22.87
CA ASN A 356 14.49 16.01 -23.95
C ASN A 356 13.56 16.59 -25.04
N SER A 357 12.53 15.85 -25.44
CA SER A 357 11.57 16.32 -26.44
C SER A 357 10.71 17.51 -25.97
N LEU A 358 10.54 17.65 -24.66
CA LEU A 358 9.82 18.73 -24.01
C LEU A 358 10.71 19.91 -23.58
N GLY A 359 12.02 19.87 -23.91
CA GLY A 359 12.93 20.98 -23.71
C GLY A 359 13.82 20.93 -22.46
N LYS A 360 13.73 19.86 -21.64
CA LYS A 360 14.67 19.64 -20.53
C LYS A 360 15.80 18.71 -20.99
N SER A 361 16.98 19.27 -21.28
CA SER A 361 18.17 18.49 -21.66
C SER A 361 18.60 17.57 -20.51
N VAL A 362 18.59 16.25 -20.74
CA VAL A 362 19.01 15.23 -19.77
C VAL A 362 19.88 14.17 -20.45
N ASP A 363 20.81 13.62 -19.69
CA ASP A 363 21.70 12.53 -20.16
C ASP A 363 21.00 11.17 -19.94
N VAL A 364 20.45 10.66 -21.05
CA VAL A 364 19.67 9.41 -21.04
C VAL A 364 20.58 8.20 -20.88
N GLU A 365 21.74 8.19 -21.50
CA GLU A 365 22.66 7.04 -21.48
C GLU A 365 23.19 6.81 -20.05
N THR A 366 23.73 7.85 -19.44
CA THR A 366 24.20 7.77 -18.03
C THR A 366 23.06 7.39 -17.07
N ALA A 367 21.85 7.88 -17.28
CA ALA A 367 20.72 7.55 -16.42
C ALA A 367 20.32 6.07 -16.54
N VAL A 368 20.31 5.52 -17.74
CA VAL A 368 20.05 4.11 -18.01
C VAL A 368 21.14 3.23 -17.38
N GLU A 369 22.41 3.52 -17.63
CA GLU A 369 23.53 2.78 -17.06
C GLU A 369 23.48 2.75 -15.52
N ARG A 370 23.17 3.89 -14.88
CA ARG A 370 23.02 3.96 -13.42
C ARG A 370 21.83 3.16 -12.92
N ALA A 371 20.70 3.22 -13.64
CA ALA A 371 19.52 2.45 -13.27
C ALA A 371 19.77 0.93 -13.34
N GLU A 372 20.43 0.47 -14.41
CA GLU A 372 20.84 -0.92 -14.57
C GLU A 372 21.79 -1.37 -13.45
N LYS A 373 22.87 -0.63 -13.25
CA LYS A 373 23.88 -0.93 -12.25
C LYS A 373 23.29 -1.03 -10.83
N GLU A 374 22.42 -0.10 -10.45
CA GLU A 374 21.83 -0.12 -9.11
C GLU A 374 20.75 -1.21 -8.98
N PHE A 375 20.01 -1.54 -10.04
CA PHE A 375 19.11 -2.70 -10.02
C PHE A 375 19.93 -3.98 -9.82
N ASP A 376 20.94 -4.24 -10.64
CA ASP A 376 21.74 -5.48 -10.62
C ASP A 376 22.51 -5.62 -9.30
N ARG A 377 23.02 -4.52 -8.73
CA ARG A 377 23.67 -4.52 -7.41
C ARG A 377 22.74 -4.99 -6.29
N ASN A 378 21.46 -4.61 -6.33
CA ASN A 378 20.49 -4.92 -5.29
C ASN A 378 19.72 -6.23 -5.55
N PHE A 379 19.77 -6.73 -6.77
CA PHE A 379 19.15 -7.98 -7.19
C PHE A 379 20.04 -8.71 -8.19
N PRO A 380 21.17 -9.28 -7.72
CA PRO A 380 22.06 -10.07 -8.57
C PRO A 380 21.33 -11.31 -9.11
N ALA A 381 21.66 -11.68 -10.34
CA ALA A 381 21.05 -12.78 -11.09
C ALA A 381 21.15 -14.14 -10.36
#